data_b81dde86ed9e292b48165cb2753365e0
#
_entry.id   b81dde86ed9e292b48165cb2753365e0
#
_cell.length_a   1.000
_cell.length_b   1.000
_cell.length_c   1.000
_cell.angle_alpha   90.00
_cell.angle_beta   90.00
_cell.angle_gamma   90.00
#
_symmetry.space_group_name_H-M   'P 1'
#
loop_
_entity.id
_entity.type
_entity.pdbx_description
1 polymer ?
#
loop_
_entity_poly.entity_id
_entity_poly.type
_entity_poly.pdbx_seq_one_letter_code
_entity_poly.pdbx_strand_id
1 'polypeptide(L)'
;MYRIEKAIYPDRDIPEPKVDMTKKPTPKKINYSPAVKNLVEEHVLIKRLLAMIPTITEYVETSSDVEKDLIMGCVDFIRSYADKFHHMKEEDILFKYVDEQGEIIQVMYKDHETGRNHVRQVVAGTESGNKAQIKENLLGYRELLTQHIKKEDEILYPWIDRQLTDTQV
;
A
#
# COMPACT_ATOMS: atom_id res chain seq x y z
N MET A 1 -13.79 -23.63 -3.37
CA MET A 1 -14.17 -25.00 -2.97
C MET A 1 -14.87 -25.74 -4.12
N TYR A 2 -15.99 -25.27 -4.69
CA TYR A 2 -16.73 -25.89 -5.80
C TYR A 2 -15.86 -26.33 -7.02
N ARG A 3 -14.95 -25.48 -7.53
CA ARG A 3 -14.07 -25.82 -8.69
C ARG A 3 -13.05 -26.91 -8.35
N ILE A 4 -12.62 -26.99 -7.10
CA ILE A 4 -11.63 -27.99 -6.65
C ILE A 4 -12.36 -29.34 -6.45
N GLU A 5 -13.56 -29.35 -5.87
CA GLU A 5 -14.36 -30.58 -5.68
C GLU A 5 -14.76 -31.20 -7.02
N LYS A 6 -15.14 -30.41 -8.01
CA LYS A 6 -15.48 -30.92 -9.36
C LYS A 6 -14.27 -31.44 -10.13
N ALA A 7 -13.07 -30.91 -9.86
CA ALA A 7 -11.83 -31.43 -10.43
C ALA A 7 -11.39 -32.77 -9.84
N ILE A 8 -11.72 -32.99 -8.55
CA ILE A 8 -11.37 -34.23 -7.82
C ILE A 8 -12.43 -35.35 -8.05
N TYR A 9 -13.71 -34.94 -8.22
CA TYR A 9 -14.84 -35.86 -8.37
C TYR A 9 -15.70 -35.46 -9.57
N PRO A 10 -15.24 -35.74 -10.80
CA PRO A 10 -15.93 -35.28 -12.04
C PRO A 10 -17.34 -35.85 -12.21
N ASP A 11 -17.61 -37.04 -11.64
CA ASP A 11 -18.89 -37.74 -11.76
C ASP A 11 -19.87 -37.43 -10.62
N ARG A 12 -19.51 -36.53 -9.70
CA ARG A 12 -20.41 -36.10 -8.63
C ARG A 12 -21.35 -35.02 -9.13
N ASP A 13 -22.64 -35.22 -8.95
CA ASP A 13 -23.65 -34.19 -9.20
C ASP A 13 -23.58 -33.12 -8.09
N ILE A 14 -22.61 -32.18 -8.25
CA ILE A 14 -22.44 -31.06 -7.36
C ILE A 14 -23.26 -29.90 -7.93
N PRO A 15 -24.33 -29.47 -7.25
CA PRO A 15 -25.16 -28.37 -7.76
C PRO A 15 -24.33 -27.09 -7.88
N GLU A 16 -24.43 -26.43 -9.00
CA GLU A 16 -23.77 -25.13 -9.20
C GLU A 16 -24.29 -24.12 -8.16
N PRO A 17 -23.37 -23.41 -7.47
CA PRO A 17 -23.80 -22.37 -6.54
C PRO A 17 -24.57 -21.30 -7.33
N LYS A 18 -25.84 -21.11 -7.03
CA LYS A 18 -26.65 -20.01 -7.57
C LYS A 18 -26.10 -18.69 -7.03
N VAL A 19 -25.16 -18.11 -7.74
CA VAL A 19 -24.63 -16.77 -7.41
C VAL A 19 -25.63 -15.76 -7.95
N ASP A 20 -26.27 -15.04 -7.05
CA ASP A 20 -27.13 -13.90 -7.41
C ASP A 20 -26.22 -12.76 -7.91
N MET A 21 -26.05 -12.66 -9.23
CA MET A 21 -25.22 -11.67 -9.90
C MET A 21 -25.76 -10.23 -9.77
N THR A 22 -26.97 -10.06 -9.20
CA THR A 22 -27.57 -8.72 -9.02
C THR A 22 -27.11 -8.06 -7.72
N LYS A 23 -26.57 -8.84 -6.77
CA LYS A 23 -25.99 -8.32 -5.52
C LYS A 23 -24.52 -8.03 -5.71
N LYS A 24 -24.16 -6.76 -5.83
CA LYS A 24 -22.76 -6.34 -5.58
C LYS A 24 -22.38 -6.85 -4.18
N PRO A 25 -21.25 -7.58 -4.03
CA PRO A 25 -20.81 -7.97 -2.71
C PRO A 25 -20.60 -6.69 -1.89
N THR A 26 -21.42 -6.52 -0.86
CA THR A 26 -21.13 -5.52 0.15
C THR A 26 -19.79 -5.90 0.78
N PRO A 27 -18.79 -5.01 0.82
CA PRO A 27 -17.54 -5.32 1.47
C PRO A 27 -17.86 -5.70 2.93
N LYS A 28 -17.55 -6.94 3.31
CA LYS A 28 -17.65 -7.36 4.71
C LYS A 28 -16.74 -6.42 5.49
N LYS A 29 -17.31 -5.66 6.41
CA LYS A 29 -16.52 -4.85 7.33
C LYS A 29 -15.65 -5.81 8.15
N ILE A 30 -14.35 -5.83 7.86
CA ILE A 30 -13.40 -6.62 8.62
C ILE A 30 -13.25 -5.91 9.97
N ASN A 31 -13.42 -6.64 11.04
CA ASN A 31 -13.24 -6.11 12.39
C ASN A 31 -11.80 -6.46 12.80
N TYR A 32 -10.89 -5.56 12.51
CA TYR A 32 -9.48 -5.71 12.85
C TYR A 32 -9.22 -5.55 14.34
N SER A 33 -8.17 -6.19 14.83
CA SER A 33 -7.55 -5.88 16.12
C SER A 33 -7.13 -4.40 16.20
N PRO A 34 -7.01 -3.81 17.40
CA PRO A 34 -6.61 -2.42 17.55
C PRO A 34 -5.31 -2.06 16.82
N ALA A 35 -4.31 -2.96 16.85
CA ALA A 35 -3.02 -2.73 16.21
C ALA A 35 -3.14 -2.62 14.68
N VAL A 36 -3.76 -3.61 14.02
CA VAL A 36 -3.95 -3.62 12.57
C VAL A 36 -4.92 -2.52 12.14
N LYS A 37 -5.97 -2.25 12.94
CA LYS A 37 -6.90 -1.16 12.65
C LYS A 37 -6.20 0.20 12.56
N ASN A 38 -5.25 0.49 13.46
CA ASN A 38 -4.48 1.73 13.41
C ASN A 38 -3.70 1.88 12.10
N LEU A 39 -3.05 0.82 11.62
CA LEU A 39 -2.33 0.83 10.34
C LEU A 39 -3.27 1.09 9.16
N VAL A 40 -4.43 0.45 9.12
CA VAL A 40 -5.47 0.70 8.09
C VAL A 40 -5.97 2.16 8.14
N GLU A 41 -6.15 2.74 9.33
CA GLU A 41 -6.57 4.14 9.48
C GLU A 41 -5.49 5.12 9.01
N GLU A 42 -4.21 4.80 9.21
CA GLU A 42 -3.08 5.60 8.72
C GLU A 42 -3.02 5.67 7.20
N HIS A 43 -3.43 4.63 6.50
CA HIS A 43 -3.56 4.62 5.04
C HIS A 43 -4.47 5.74 4.51
N VAL A 44 -5.43 6.22 5.30
CA VAL A 44 -6.32 7.31 4.87
C VAL A 44 -5.52 8.57 4.52
N LEU A 45 -4.55 8.95 5.36
CA LEU A 45 -3.72 10.12 5.10
C LEU A 45 -2.72 9.88 3.96
N ILE A 46 -2.12 8.69 3.90
CA ILE A 46 -1.20 8.32 2.82
C ILE A 46 -1.95 8.38 1.47
N LYS A 47 -3.12 7.76 1.36
CA LYS A 47 -3.97 7.79 0.15
C LYS A 47 -4.36 9.22 -0.25
N ARG A 48 -4.57 10.15 0.71
CA ARG A 48 -4.83 11.55 0.39
C ARG A 48 -3.63 12.22 -0.28
N LEU A 49 -2.41 12.00 0.22
CA LEU A 49 -1.21 12.48 -0.46
C LEU A 49 -1.09 11.87 -1.87
N LEU A 50 -1.23 10.53 -1.99
CA LEU A 50 -1.16 9.87 -3.30
C LEU A 50 -2.17 10.45 -4.32
N ALA A 51 -3.35 10.82 -3.86
CA ALA A 51 -4.36 11.47 -4.71
C ALA A 51 -3.96 12.88 -5.16
N MET A 52 -3.13 13.59 -4.40
CA MET A 52 -2.65 14.95 -4.74
C MET A 52 -1.46 14.94 -5.72
N ILE A 53 -0.69 13.85 -5.78
CA ILE A 53 0.54 13.77 -6.59
C ILE A 53 0.32 14.16 -8.06
N PRO A 54 -0.73 13.72 -8.78
CA PRO A 54 -0.96 14.15 -10.17
C PRO A 54 -1.06 15.67 -10.32
N THR A 55 -1.81 16.34 -9.43
CA THR A 55 -1.94 17.80 -9.44
C THR A 55 -0.61 18.49 -9.13
N ILE A 56 0.15 17.95 -8.15
CA ILE A 56 1.48 18.47 -7.81
C ILE A 56 2.43 18.35 -9.00
N THR A 57 2.43 17.21 -9.69
CA THR A 57 3.31 16.99 -10.85
C THR A 57 2.93 17.87 -12.04
N GLU A 58 1.63 18.10 -12.29
CA GLU A 58 1.14 19.04 -13.30
C GLU A 58 1.59 20.47 -12.99
N TYR A 59 1.46 20.88 -11.72
CA TYR A 59 1.91 22.19 -11.27
C TYR A 59 3.43 22.37 -11.44
N VAL A 60 4.24 21.39 -11.05
CA VAL A 60 5.70 21.41 -11.26
C VAL A 60 6.05 21.52 -12.74
N GLU A 61 5.31 20.83 -13.62
CA GLU A 61 5.55 20.85 -15.06
C GLU A 61 5.27 22.21 -15.69
N THR A 62 4.18 22.85 -15.27
CA THR A 62 3.68 24.12 -15.86
C THR A 62 4.28 25.36 -15.24
N SER A 63 4.82 25.31 -14.02
CA SER A 63 5.46 26.42 -13.34
C SER A 63 6.73 26.85 -14.07
N SER A 64 7.13 28.14 -13.96
CA SER A 64 8.42 28.62 -14.51
C SER A 64 9.62 27.97 -13.84
N ASP A 65 9.54 27.81 -12.52
CA ASP A 65 10.59 27.26 -11.66
C ASP A 65 10.12 26.01 -10.90
N VAL A 66 11.07 25.30 -10.31
CA VAL A 66 10.76 24.21 -9.37
C VAL A 66 10.36 24.80 -8.02
N GLU A 67 9.12 24.55 -7.63
CA GLU A 67 8.59 24.96 -6.32
C GLU A 67 9.13 24.04 -5.22
N LYS A 68 10.37 24.31 -4.80
CA LYS A 68 11.12 23.45 -3.88
C LYS A 68 10.38 23.20 -2.56
N ASP A 69 9.78 24.23 -1.98
CA ASP A 69 9.08 24.12 -0.70
C ASP A 69 7.86 23.19 -0.79
N LEU A 70 7.11 23.24 -1.89
CA LEU A 70 5.97 22.34 -2.13
C LEU A 70 6.44 20.89 -2.24
N ILE A 71 7.49 20.64 -3.05
CA ILE A 71 8.01 19.29 -3.27
C ILE A 71 8.63 18.73 -1.98
N MET A 72 9.44 19.54 -1.29
CA MET A 72 10.04 19.12 -0.02
C MET A 72 9.00 18.89 1.07
N GLY A 73 7.90 19.65 1.09
CA GLY A 73 6.76 19.37 1.97
C GLY A 73 6.13 17.98 1.72
N CYS A 74 6.00 17.59 0.44
CA CYS A 74 5.56 16.22 0.09
C CYS A 74 6.59 15.17 0.54
N VAL A 75 7.87 15.41 0.29
CA VAL A 75 8.97 14.53 0.71
C VAL A 75 9.00 14.36 2.22
N ASP A 76 8.83 15.45 2.96
CA ASP A 76 8.82 15.42 4.43
C ASP A 76 7.64 14.63 4.98
N PHE A 77 6.45 14.77 4.38
CA PHE A 77 5.31 13.93 4.74
C PHE A 77 5.58 12.45 4.48
N ILE A 78 6.12 12.12 3.30
CA ILE A 78 6.44 10.73 2.95
C ILE A 78 7.45 10.16 3.95
N ARG A 79 8.54 10.86 4.20
CA ARG A 79 9.63 10.39 5.09
C ARG A 79 9.19 10.28 6.55
N SER A 80 8.44 11.27 7.04
CA SER A 80 8.06 11.33 8.46
C SER A 80 6.84 10.47 8.76
N TYR A 81 5.81 10.51 7.91
CA TYR A 81 4.55 9.83 8.17
C TYR A 81 4.46 8.47 7.47
N ALA A 82 4.62 8.39 6.16
CA ALA A 82 4.46 7.13 5.45
C ALA A 82 5.62 6.15 5.76
N ASP A 83 6.86 6.61 5.78
CA ASP A 83 8.01 5.75 6.01
C ASP A 83 8.30 5.58 7.51
N LYS A 84 8.74 6.63 8.19
CA LYS A 84 9.23 6.53 9.57
C LYS A 84 8.14 6.22 10.61
N PHE A 85 6.91 6.66 10.39
CA PHE A 85 5.82 6.42 11.35
C PHE A 85 5.00 5.18 11.00
N HIS A 86 4.70 4.93 9.72
CA HIS A 86 3.86 3.83 9.29
C HIS A 86 4.67 2.57 8.93
N HIS A 87 5.51 2.60 7.87
CA HIS A 87 6.28 1.41 7.44
C HIS A 87 7.21 0.87 8.53
N MET A 88 7.82 1.72 9.37
CA MET A 88 8.65 1.21 10.47
C MET A 88 7.84 0.43 11.52
N LYS A 89 6.57 0.76 11.75
CA LYS A 89 5.72 -0.09 12.62
C LYS A 89 5.48 -1.46 12.01
N GLU A 90 5.38 -1.55 10.71
CA GLU A 90 5.28 -2.83 10.03
C GLU A 90 6.59 -3.60 10.10
N GLU A 91 7.69 -2.98 9.68
CA GLU A 91 9.01 -3.61 9.60
C GLU A 91 9.56 -4.00 10.97
N ASP A 92 9.42 -3.13 11.97
CA ASP A 92 10.02 -3.32 13.30
C ASP A 92 9.10 -4.03 14.29
N ILE A 93 7.78 -4.04 14.04
CA ILE A 93 6.80 -4.62 14.97
C ILE A 93 5.97 -5.69 14.28
N LEU A 94 5.09 -5.33 13.33
CA LEU A 94 4.07 -6.23 12.81
C LEU A 94 4.68 -7.47 12.12
N PHE A 95 5.68 -7.28 11.25
CA PHE A 95 6.29 -8.36 10.49
C PHE A 95 7.10 -9.33 11.36
N LYS A 96 7.48 -8.92 12.60
CA LYS A 96 8.15 -9.80 13.57
C LYS A 96 7.24 -10.90 14.14
N TYR A 97 5.93 -10.76 13.99
CA TYR A 97 4.97 -11.77 14.44
C TYR A 97 4.63 -12.83 13.39
N VAL A 98 5.22 -12.75 12.20
CA VAL A 98 5.03 -13.69 11.10
C VAL A 98 6.37 -14.14 10.53
N ASP A 99 6.34 -15.08 9.58
CA ASP A 99 7.57 -15.48 8.88
C ASP A 99 8.10 -14.36 7.98
N GLU A 100 9.13 -13.68 8.44
CA GLU A 100 9.78 -12.58 7.69
C GLU A 100 10.35 -13.03 6.35
N GLN A 101 10.68 -14.33 6.17
CA GLN A 101 11.16 -14.87 4.90
C GLN A 101 10.02 -15.25 3.96
N GLY A 102 8.77 -15.17 4.42
CA GLY A 102 7.59 -15.41 3.60
C GLY A 102 7.53 -14.48 2.38
N GLU A 103 7.16 -15.02 1.23
CA GLU A 103 7.17 -14.30 -0.05
C GLU A 103 6.47 -12.93 0.01
N ILE A 104 5.30 -12.86 0.65
CA ILE A 104 4.53 -11.62 0.75
C ILE A 104 5.26 -10.57 1.60
N ILE A 105 5.92 -10.95 2.69
CA ILE A 105 6.67 -10.03 3.55
C ILE A 105 7.90 -9.50 2.80
N GLN A 106 8.60 -10.37 2.07
CA GLN A 106 9.72 -9.94 1.23
C GLN A 106 9.29 -8.97 0.12
N VAL A 107 8.08 -9.13 -0.44
CA VAL A 107 7.50 -8.17 -1.39
C VAL A 107 7.26 -6.82 -0.70
N MET A 108 6.73 -6.79 0.54
CA MET A 108 6.52 -5.54 1.27
C MET A 108 7.84 -4.80 1.51
N TYR A 109 8.86 -5.48 2.04
CA TYR A 109 10.21 -4.89 2.22
C TYR A 109 10.77 -4.31 0.93
N LYS A 110 10.61 -5.02 -0.18
CA LYS A 110 11.06 -4.55 -1.50
C LYS A 110 10.28 -3.31 -1.97
N ASP A 111 8.99 -3.29 -1.77
CA ASP A 111 8.14 -2.14 -2.11
C ASP A 111 8.54 -0.91 -1.30
N HIS A 112 8.78 -1.05 0.02
CA HIS A 112 9.26 0.02 0.89
C HIS A 112 10.59 0.60 0.38
N GLU A 113 11.58 -0.26 0.09
CA GLU A 113 12.89 0.20 -0.40
C GLU A 113 12.78 0.86 -1.78
N THR A 114 11.91 0.36 -2.65
CA THR A 114 11.64 0.98 -3.95
C THR A 114 10.99 2.36 -3.77
N GLY A 115 10.06 2.50 -2.83
CA GLY A 115 9.46 3.77 -2.45
C GLY A 115 10.49 4.78 -1.93
N ARG A 116 11.37 4.34 -1.02
CA ARG A 116 12.50 5.14 -0.52
C ARG A 116 13.42 5.60 -1.65
N ASN A 117 13.65 4.74 -2.65
CA ASN A 117 14.44 5.11 -3.82
C ASN A 117 13.77 6.21 -4.67
N HIS A 118 12.46 6.09 -4.95
CA HIS A 118 11.73 7.15 -5.63
C HIS A 118 11.86 8.50 -4.90
N VAL A 119 11.74 8.49 -3.57
CA VAL A 119 11.89 9.71 -2.76
C VAL A 119 13.29 10.31 -2.89
N ARG A 120 14.36 9.48 -2.87
CA ARG A 120 15.74 9.95 -3.11
C ARG A 120 15.88 10.62 -4.48
N GLN A 121 15.26 10.06 -5.52
CA GLN A 121 15.28 10.62 -6.87
C GLN A 121 14.48 11.94 -6.98
N VAL A 122 13.36 12.06 -6.25
CA VAL A 122 12.60 13.32 -6.16
C VAL A 122 13.48 14.42 -5.56
N VAL A 123 14.18 14.14 -4.46
CA VAL A 123 15.09 15.10 -3.82
C VAL A 123 16.20 15.53 -4.79
N ALA A 124 16.89 14.58 -5.43
CA ALA A 124 17.94 14.87 -6.39
C ALA A 124 17.44 15.71 -7.59
N GLY A 125 16.24 15.38 -8.10
CA GLY A 125 15.58 16.17 -9.14
C GLY A 125 15.25 17.60 -8.69
N THR A 126 14.81 17.75 -7.43
CA THR A 126 14.50 19.06 -6.83
C THR A 126 15.75 19.92 -6.67
N GLU A 127 16.85 19.32 -6.21
CA GLU A 127 18.15 20.00 -6.06
C GLU A 127 18.71 20.47 -7.39
N SER A 128 18.63 19.62 -8.43
CA SER A 128 19.13 19.92 -9.78
C SER A 128 18.17 20.74 -10.66
N GLY A 129 16.94 20.99 -10.21
CA GLY A 129 15.91 21.65 -11.01
C GLY A 129 15.34 20.76 -12.13
N ASN A 130 15.53 19.44 -12.07
CA ASN A 130 15.07 18.49 -13.09
C ASN A 130 13.60 18.11 -12.86
N LYS A 131 12.69 18.87 -13.46
CA LYS A 131 11.24 18.66 -13.35
C LYS A 131 10.78 17.29 -13.87
N ALA A 132 11.41 16.79 -14.94
CA ALA A 132 11.07 15.49 -15.51
C ALA A 132 11.36 14.36 -14.50
N GLN A 133 12.52 14.41 -13.84
CA GLN A 133 12.91 13.46 -12.79
C GLN A 133 11.97 13.51 -11.58
N ILE A 134 11.58 14.73 -11.16
CA ILE A 134 10.63 14.91 -10.06
C ILE A 134 9.29 14.26 -10.41
N LYS A 135 8.73 14.59 -11.57
CA LYS A 135 7.44 14.05 -12.06
C LYS A 135 7.46 12.54 -12.15
N GLU A 136 8.44 11.98 -12.84
CA GLU A 136 8.59 10.53 -13.02
C GLU A 136 8.60 9.80 -11.67
N ASN A 137 9.39 10.28 -10.72
CA ASN A 137 9.56 9.59 -9.45
C ASN A 137 8.39 9.82 -8.48
N LEU A 138 7.72 10.97 -8.49
CA LEU A 138 6.48 11.15 -7.73
C LEU A 138 5.35 10.25 -8.28
N LEU A 139 5.20 10.17 -9.60
CA LEU A 139 4.20 9.28 -10.20
C LEU A 139 4.54 7.80 -9.97
N GLY A 140 5.82 7.42 -10.07
CA GLY A 140 6.30 6.08 -9.74
C GLY A 140 6.02 5.69 -8.28
N TYR A 141 6.31 6.59 -7.35
CA TYR A 141 5.97 6.42 -5.93
C TYR A 141 4.46 6.22 -5.73
N ARG A 142 3.64 7.08 -6.36
CA ARG A 142 2.18 6.98 -6.29
C ARG A 142 1.66 5.62 -6.76
N GLU A 143 2.11 5.17 -7.94
CA GLU A 143 1.68 3.88 -8.50
C GLU A 143 2.08 2.73 -7.59
N LEU A 144 3.34 2.70 -7.17
CA LEU A 144 3.88 1.69 -6.26
C LEU A 144 3.05 1.61 -4.97
N LEU A 145 2.88 2.73 -4.26
CA LEU A 145 2.19 2.76 -2.96
C LEU A 145 0.68 2.50 -3.10
N THR A 146 0.07 2.85 -4.22
CA THR A 146 -1.34 2.52 -4.47
C THR A 146 -1.54 0.99 -4.53
N GLN A 147 -0.66 0.28 -5.22
CA GLN A 147 -0.72 -1.18 -5.32
C GLN A 147 -0.25 -1.86 -4.03
N HIS A 148 0.74 -1.30 -3.35
CA HIS A 148 1.25 -1.75 -2.07
C HIS A 148 0.15 -1.73 -1.00
N ILE A 149 -0.45 -0.59 -0.73
CA ILE A 149 -1.56 -0.43 0.23
C ILE A 149 -2.75 -1.34 -0.12
N LYS A 150 -3.02 -1.53 -1.40
CA LYS A 150 -4.08 -2.47 -1.80
C LYS A 150 -3.76 -3.90 -1.40
N LYS A 151 -2.50 -4.35 -1.57
CA LYS A 151 -2.08 -5.68 -1.11
C LYS A 151 -2.20 -5.84 0.41
N GLU A 152 -1.86 -4.80 1.15
CA GLU A 152 -1.98 -4.78 2.61
C GLU A 152 -3.43 -4.84 3.05
N ASP A 153 -4.26 -3.90 2.62
CA ASP A 153 -5.66 -3.81 3.02
C ASP A 153 -6.49 -5.05 2.63
N GLU A 154 -6.22 -5.65 1.45
CA GLU A 154 -7.03 -6.74 0.92
C GLU A 154 -6.48 -8.14 1.27
N ILE A 155 -5.18 -8.28 1.52
CA ILE A 155 -4.53 -9.59 1.65
C ILE A 155 -3.73 -9.69 2.95
N LEU A 156 -2.71 -8.84 3.13
CA LEU A 156 -1.71 -8.99 4.18
C LEU A 156 -2.31 -8.76 5.58
N TYR A 157 -2.94 -7.62 5.80
CA TYR A 157 -3.51 -7.28 7.10
C TYR A 157 -4.62 -8.25 7.55
N PRO A 158 -5.58 -8.64 6.67
CA PRO A 158 -6.55 -9.68 7.03
C PRO A 158 -5.91 -11.03 7.34
N TRP A 159 -4.76 -11.34 6.74
CA TRP A 159 -4.05 -12.59 6.99
C TRP A 159 -3.26 -12.52 8.30
N ILE A 160 -2.50 -11.45 8.56
CA ILE A 160 -1.75 -11.27 9.81
C ILE A 160 -2.71 -11.20 11.00
N ASP A 161 -3.76 -10.39 10.93
CA ASP A 161 -4.70 -10.17 12.01
C ASP A 161 -5.31 -11.47 12.57
N ARG A 162 -5.53 -12.46 11.69
CA ARG A 162 -6.01 -13.79 12.09
C ARG A 162 -4.97 -14.65 12.81
N GLN A 163 -3.69 -14.28 12.75
CA GLN A 163 -2.60 -15.02 13.38
C GLN A 163 -2.14 -14.40 14.69
N LEU A 164 -2.48 -13.12 14.92
CA LEU A 164 -2.17 -12.46 16.19
C LEU A 164 -2.98 -13.07 17.34
N THR A 165 -2.31 -13.26 18.47
CA THR A 165 -2.93 -13.69 19.72
C THR A 165 -3.48 -12.51 20.51
N ASP A 166 -4.39 -12.76 21.48
CA ASP A 166 -4.98 -11.72 22.33
C ASP A 166 -3.92 -10.87 23.09
N THR A 167 -2.71 -11.39 23.26
CA THR A 167 -1.59 -10.68 23.93
C THR A 167 -0.74 -9.85 22.95
N GLN A 168 -0.98 -9.97 21.66
CA GLN A 168 -0.24 -9.28 20.60
C GLN A 168 -1.03 -8.14 19.94
N VAL A 169 -2.26 -7.92 20.40
CA VAL A 169 -3.19 -6.91 19.89
C VAL A 169 -3.43 -5.77 20.86
#